data_98f7d2e45023d0db2bbf44a8517a662b
#
_entry.id   98f7d2e45023d0db2bbf44a8517a662b
#
_cell.length_a   1.000
_cell.length_b   1.000
_cell.length_c   1.000
_cell.angle_alpha   90.00
_cell.angle_beta   90.00
_cell.angle_gamma   90.00
#
_symmetry.space_group_name_H-M   'P 1'
#
loop_
_entity.id
_entity.type
_entity.pdbx_description
1 polymer ?
#
loop_
_entity_poly.entity_id
_entity_poly.type
_entity_poly.pdbx_seq_one_letter_code
_entity_poly.pdbx_strand_id
1 'polypeptide(L)'
;MTDAIEINRRNWDERAIIHSRDTTGDYMLDRMRAGEDALHAIEATELGEIGGKRVLHLQCHIGRDTLCLVRRGAIATGLDFSGEALRTARHLAQESGLKANFVQGRIEEASRLTPGPFDLAFSTWGTICWLPDLRVWAQAIAAVLVPGGELYLADAHPGFQVMELRDDRLEPTYDFQTPVERPLEFSDETTYTGDPTIMTHQTTRE
;
A
#
# COMPACT_ATOMS: atom_id res chain seq x y z
N MET A 1 -17.13 -4.75 -19.83
CA MET A 1 -16.24 -5.38 -18.82
C MET A 1 -15.99 -4.34 -17.76
N THR A 2 -16.24 -4.67 -16.51
CA THR A 2 -15.91 -3.78 -15.39
C THR A 2 -14.38 -3.65 -15.34
N ASP A 3 -13.87 -2.44 -15.22
CA ASP A 3 -12.44 -2.20 -15.13
C ASP A 3 -11.89 -2.85 -13.85
N ALA A 4 -10.89 -3.71 -13.98
CA ALA A 4 -10.25 -4.41 -12.85
C ALA A 4 -9.73 -3.43 -11.78
N ILE A 5 -9.26 -2.26 -12.20
CA ILE A 5 -8.80 -1.22 -11.29
C ILE A 5 -9.98 -0.65 -10.48
N GLU A 6 -11.15 -0.48 -11.10
CA GLU A 6 -12.34 0.00 -10.38
C GLU A 6 -12.89 -1.06 -9.41
N ILE A 7 -12.80 -2.35 -9.75
CA ILE A 7 -13.11 -3.44 -8.83
C ILE A 7 -12.18 -3.37 -7.61
N ASN A 8 -10.87 -3.28 -7.85
CA ASN A 8 -9.86 -3.17 -6.80
C ASN A 8 -10.07 -1.91 -5.95
N ARG A 9 -10.38 -0.76 -6.57
CA ARG A 9 -10.64 0.48 -5.84
C ARG A 9 -11.81 0.32 -4.84
N ARG A 10 -12.93 -0.28 -5.28
CA ARG A 10 -14.08 -0.54 -4.40
C ARG A 10 -13.73 -1.51 -3.28
N ASN A 11 -12.99 -2.56 -3.60
CA ASN A 11 -12.49 -3.51 -2.60
C ASN A 11 -11.65 -2.79 -1.53
N TRP A 12 -10.72 -1.93 -1.95
CA TRP A 12 -9.87 -1.19 -1.04
C TRP A 12 -10.60 -0.08 -0.27
N ASP A 13 -11.67 0.51 -0.82
CA ASP A 13 -12.55 1.41 -0.05
C ASP A 13 -13.24 0.63 1.10
N GLU A 14 -13.76 -0.58 0.85
CA GLU A 14 -14.36 -1.43 1.89
C GLU A 14 -13.32 -1.89 2.93
N ARG A 15 -12.15 -2.35 2.47
CA ARG A 15 -11.05 -2.76 3.35
C ARG A 15 -10.57 -1.61 4.23
N ALA A 16 -10.50 -0.40 3.72
CA ALA A 16 -10.06 0.76 4.50
C ALA A 16 -10.97 1.02 5.71
N ILE A 17 -12.29 0.85 5.55
CA ILE A 17 -13.26 0.98 6.65
C ILE A 17 -13.03 -0.10 7.71
N ILE A 18 -12.76 -1.34 7.30
CA ILE A 18 -12.51 -2.47 8.20
C ILE A 18 -11.17 -2.26 8.91
N HIS A 19 -10.11 -1.99 8.16
CA HIS A 19 -8.75 -1.83 8.67
C HIS A 19 -8.59 -0.63 9.58
N SER A 20 -9.43 0.41 9.43
CA SER A 20 -9.43 1.57 10.33
C SER A 20 -9.83 1.24 11.77
N ARG A 21 -10.53 0.12 11.97
CA ARG A 21 -10.93 -0.35 13.30
C ARG A 21 -9.82 -1.11 14.02
N ASP A 22 -8.93 -1.73 13.23
CA ASP A 22 -7.76 -2.51 13.69
C ASP A 22 -8.09 -3.52 14.80
N THR A 23 -9.20 -4.26 14.63
CA THR A 23 -9.72 -5.17 15.67
C THR A 23 -8.78 -6.34 15.96
N THR A 24 -7.91 -6.69 15.01
CA THR A 24 -6.89 -7.73 15.16
C THR A 24 -5.53 -7.20 15.63
N GLY A 25 -5.31 -5.89 15.55
CA GLY A 25 -4.04 -5.25 15.88
C GLY A 25 -2.98 -5.33 14.78
N ASP A 26 -3.30 -5.85 13.60
CA ASP A 26 -2.34 -6.02 12.50
C ASP A 26 -1.82 -4.68 11.95
N TYR A 27 -2.64 -3.64 12.03
CA TYR A 27 -2.22 -2.29 11.65
C TYR A 27 -1.48 -1.55 12.74
N MET A 28 -1.36 -2.12 13.94
CA MET A 28 -0.63 -1.52 15.07
C MET A 28 -1.06 -0.07 15.36
N LEU A 29 -2.35 0.26 15.12
CA LEU A 29 -2.83 1.65 15.26
C LEU A 29 -2.74 2.15 16.69
N ASP A 30 -2.89 1.28 17.70
CA ASP A 30 -2.73 1.66 19.10
C ASP A 30 -1.29 2.05 19.42
N ARG A 31 -0.29 1.34 18.88
CA ARG A 31 1.13 1.71 18.99
C ARG A 31 1.37 3.06 18.34
N MET A 32 0.85 3.25 17.13
CA MET A 32 0.97 4.52 16.41
C MET A 32 0.34 5.67 17.20
N ARG A 33 -0.84 5.48 17.81
CA ARG A 33 -1.51 6.47 18.66
C ARG A 33 -0.71 6.75 19.93
N ALA A 34 -0.06 5.73 20.50
CA ALA A 34 0.82 5.90 21.66
C ALA A 34 2.12 6.66 21.34
N GLY A 35 2.35 7.01 20.09
CA GLY A 35 3.56 7.73 19.67
C GLY A 35 4.73 6.82 19.31
N GLU A 36 4.52 5.50 19.27
CA GLU A 36 5.54 4.54 18.92
C GLU A 36 5.71 4.42 17.40
N ASP A 37 6.85 3.88 16.98
CA ASP A 37 7.07 3.47 15.60
C ASP A 37 6.30 2.17 15.32
N ALA A 38 5.42 2.21 14.34
CA ALA A 38 4.58 1.08 13.94
C ALA A 38 4.98 0.50 12.57
N LEU A 39 6.16 0.83 12.04
CA LEU A 39 6.72 0.09 10.90
C LEU A 39 7.04 -1.35 11.29
N HIS A 40 7.01 -2.26 10.34
CA HIS A 40 7.53 -3.60 10.57
C HIS A 40 9.04 -3.58 10.76
N ALA A 41 9.57 -4.61 11.40
CA ALA A 41 10.99 -4.66 11.78
C ALA A 41 11.96 -4.55 10.59
N ILE A 42 11.55 -5.00 9.40
CA ILE A 42 12.35 -4.94 8.18
C ILE A 42 12.56 -3.48 7.78
N GLU A 43 11.48 -2.74 7.51
CA GLU A 43 11.56 -1.33 7.11
C GLU A 43 12.18 -0.48 8.20
N ALA A 44 11.80 -0.77 9.46
CA ALA A 44 12.33 -0.05 10.61
C ALA A 44 13.87 -0.12 10.68
N THR A 45 14.45 -1.23 10.23
CA THR A 45 15.90 -1.46 10.23
C THR A 45 16.57 -0.98 8.96
N GLU A 46 15.95 -1.20 7.79
CA GLU A 46 16.60 -0.98 6.49
C GLU A 46 16.53 0.46 5.99
N LEU A 47 15.49 1.22 6.36
CA LEU A 47 15.30 2.59 5.88
C LEU A 47 16.43 3.55 6.28
N GLY A 48 17.16 3.25 7.36
CA GLY A 48 18.22 4.13 7.86
C GLY A 48 17.70 5.54 8.18
N GLU A 49 18.56 6.54 7.96
CA GLU A 49 18.25 7.95 8.23
C GLU A 49 17.48 8.58 7.06
N ILE A 50 16.23 8.95 7.34
CA ILE A 50 15.35 9.60 6.36
C ILE A 50 14.93 11.02 6.80
N GLY A 51 15.52 11.53 7.87
CA GLY A 51 15.22 12.88 8.37
C GLY A 51 15.46 13.94 7.31
N GLY A 52 14.45 14.79 7.06
CA GLY A 52 14.48 15.83 6.03
C GLY A 52 14.29 15.35 4.59
N LYS A 53 14.35 14.04 4.30
CA LYS A 53 14.06 13.50 2.96
C LYS A 53 12.61 13.73 2.58
N ARG A 54 12.37 14.06 1.32
CA ARG A 54 11.04 14.09 0.72
C ARG A 54 10.69 12.68 0.27
N VAL A 55 9.65 12.09 0.88
CA VAL A 55 9.25 10.70 0.64
C VAL A 55 7.86 10.65 0.01
N LEU A 56 7.74 9.91 -1.10
CA LEU A 56 6.44 9.53 -1.68
C LEU A 56 6.12 8.10 -1.29
N HIS A 57 5.10 7.93 -0.44
CA HIS A 57 4.56 6.61 -0.12
C HIS A 57 3.46 6.27 -1.11
N LEU A 58 3.74 5.30 -1.97
CA LEU A 58 2.84 4.81 -3.01
C LEU A 58 1.89 3.76 -2.44
N GLN A 59 0.62 3.81 -2.85
CA GLN A 59 -0.41 2.88 -2.36
C GLN A 59 -0.48 2.89 -0.83
N CYS A 60 -0.54 4.10 -0.26
CA CYS A 60 -0.32 4.33 1.17
C CYS A 60 -1.47 3.86 2.07
N HIS A 61 -2.57 3.38 1.50
CA HIS A 61 -3.74 2.89 2.20
C HIS A 61 -4.21 3.85 3.31
N ILE A 62 -4.45 3.37 4.52
CA ILE A 62 -4.87 4.20 5.67
C ILE A 62 -3.76 5.08 6.24
N GLY A 63 -2.59 5.15 5.60
CA GLY A 63 -1.54 6.10 5.89
C GLY A 63 -0.70 5.82 7.14
N ARG A 64 -0.85 4.66 7.81
CA ARG A 64 -0.07 4.31 9.00
C ARG A 64 1.43 4.48 8.76
N ASP A 65 1.96 3.85 7.71
CA ASP A 65 3.39 3.90 7.41
C ASP A 65 3.84 5.29 6.98
N THR A 66 3.00 6.02 6.22
CA THR A 66 3.27 7.43 5.90
C THR A 66 3.51 8.24 7.16
N LEU A 67 2.69 8.04 8.20
CA LEU A 67 2.82 8.76 9.47
C LEU A 67 4.04 8.29 10.28
N CYS A 68 4.41 7.02 10.18
CA CYS A 68 5.67 6.52 10.76
C CYS A 68 6.90 7.15 10.09
N LEU A 69 6.89 7.31 8.75
CA LEU A 69 7.94 8.02 8.02
C LEU A 69 8.06 9.48 8.47
N VAL A 70 6.92 10.17 8.68
CA VAL A 70 6.92 11.54 9.24
C VAL A 70 7.52 11.56 10.64
N ARG A 71 7.20 10.59 11.49
CA ARG A 71 7.75 10.49 12.85
C ARG A 71 9.25 10.29 12.86
N ARG A 72 9.82 9.66 11.84
CA ARG A 72 11.26 9.54 11.59
C ARG A 72 11.88 10.79 10.94
N GLY A 73 11.11 11.87 10.82
CA GLY A 73 11.59 13.17 10.33
C GLY A 73 11.48 13.38 8.82
N ALA A 74 10.85 12.46 8.08
CA ALA A 74 10.62 12.65 6.65
C ALA A 74 9.53 13.69 6.36
N ILE A 75 9.62 14.32 5.19
CA ILE A 75 8.55 15.14 4.61
C ILE A 75 7.74 14.21 3.68
N ALA A 76 6.74 13.54 4.25
CA ALA A 76 6.04 12.47 3.54
C ALA A 76 4.77 12.92 2.83
N THR A 77 4.57 12.37 1.63
CA THR A 77 3.32 12.43 0.87
C THR A 77 2.84 11.01 0.62
N GLY A 78 1.60 10.69 1.02
CA GLY A 78 0.94 9.44 0.69
C GLY A 78 0.08 9.59 -0.55
N LEU A 79 0.17 8.66 -1.49
CA LEU A 79 -0.66 8.56 -2.69
C LEU A 79 -1.45 7.25 -2.64
N ASP A 80 -2.77 7.34 -2.80
CA ASP A 80 -3.65 6.18 -2.91
C ASP A 80 -4.85 6.48 -3.80
N PHE A 81 -5.41 5.48 -4.44
CA PHE A 81 -6.62 5.65 -5.26
C PHE A 81 -7.91 5.57 -4.44
N SER A 82 -7.87 4.95 -3.24
CA SER A 82 -9.02 4.83 -2.33
C SER A 82 -9.28 6.13 -1.57
N GLY A 83 -10.43 6.72 -1.82
CA GLY A 83 -10.87 7.91 -1.08
C GLY A 83 -11.12 7.62 0.40
N GLU A 84 -11.64 6.43 0.72
CA GLU A 84 -11.90 5.99 2.10
C GLU A 84 -10.61 5.79 2.88
N ALA A 85 -9.60 5.17 2.25
CA ALA A 85 -8.28 4.99 2.85
C ALA A 85 -7.66 6.35 3.21
N LEU A 86 -7.70 7.31 2.29
CA LEU A 86 -7.14 8.65 2.54
C LEU A 86 -7.96 9.47 3.53
N ARG A 87 -9.26 9.23 3.65
CA ARG A 87 -10.07 9.84 4.72
C ARG A 87 -9.59 9.36 6.09
N THR A 88 -9.37 8.05 6.23
CA THR A 88 -8.79 7.45 7.43
C THR A 88 -7.38 7.98 7.70
N ALA A 89 -6.52 8.04 6.69
CA ALA A 89 -5.16 8.55 6.81
C ALA A 89 -5.10 9.99 7.35
N ARG A 90 -5.98 10.87 6.85
CA ARG A 90 -6.07 12.26 7.33
C ARG A 90 -6.58 12.33 8.79
N HIS A 91 -7.51 11.46 9.15
CA HIS A 91 -8.01 11.37 10.53
C HIS A 91 -6.90 10.91 11.48
N LEU A 92 -6.17 9.85 11.15
CA LEU A 92 -5.03 9.39 11.92
C LEU A 92 -3.92 10.44 12.05
N ALA A 93 -3.66 11.20 10.99
CA ALA A 93 -2.71 12.32 11.02
C ALA A 93 -3.15 13.40 12.03
N GLN A 94 -4.43 13.75 12.02
CA GLN A 94 -5.01 14.73 12.95
C GLN A 94 -4.93 14.22 14.40
N GLU A 95 -5.34 12.98 14.67
CA GLU A 95 -5.26 12.36 16.00
C GLU A 95 -3.83 12.33 16.54
N SER A 96 -2.86 12.03 15.68
CA SER A 96 -1.45 11.92 16.07
C SER A 96 -0.69 13.24 16.10
N GLY A 97 -1.31 14.34 15.67
CA GLY A 97 -0.64 15.65 15.53
C GLY A 97 0.47 15.68 14.48
N LEU A 98 0.50 14.70 13.57
CA LEU A 98 1.52 14.58 12.53
C LEU A 98 1.07 15.26 11.23
N LYS A 99 2.03 15.83 10.49
CA LYS A 99 1.75 16.54 9.24
C LYS A 99 2.26 15.72 8.06
N ALA A 100 1.35 15.07 7.34
CA ALA A 100 1.61 14.43 6.06
C ALA A 100 0.67 15.02 5.00
N ASN A 101 1.08 14.98 3.74
CA ASN A 101 0.20 15.28 2.61
C ASN A 101 -0.41 13.96 2.10
N PHE A 102 -1.72 13.96 1.79
CA PHE A 102 -2.41 12.79 1.24
C PHE A 102 -3.14 13.16 -0.04
N VAL A 103 -2.75 12.52 -1.13
CA VAL A 103 -3.20 12.79 -2.49
C VAL A 103 -3.98 11.60 -3.03
N GLN A 104 -5.18 11.83 -3.53
CA GLN A 104 -5.96 10.79 -4.19
C GLN A 104 -5.62 10.72 -5.67
N GLY A 105 -5.27 9.54 -6.13
CA GLY A 105 -5.00 9.27 -7.53
C GLY A 105 -4.34 7.91 -7.74
N ARG A 106 -4.22 7.56 -9.01
CA ARG A 106 -3.51 6.35 -9.43
C ARG A 106 -2.02 6.64 -9.53
N ILE A 107 -1.22 5.60 -9.46
CA ILE A 107 0.25 5.73 -9.50
C ILE A 107 0.74 6.39 -10.78
N GLU A 108 0.12 6.07 -11.91
CA GLU A 108 0.46 6.64 -13.21
C GLU A 108 0.32 8.16 -13.25
N GLU A 109 -0.47 8.71 -12.34
CA GLU A 109 -0.71 10.15 -12.22
C GLU A 109 0.21 10.84 -11.21
N ALA A 110 1.10 10.09 -10.54
CA ALA A 110 1.91 10.58 -9.43
C ALA A 110 2.66 11.88 -9.77
N SER A 111 3.33 11.94 -10.92
CA SER A 111 4.10 13.12 -11.34
C SER A 111 3.24 14.38 -11.57
N ARG A 112 1.96 14.22 -11.89
CA ARG A 112 1.01 15.31 -12.08
C ARG A 112 0.36 15.76 -10.77
N LEU A 113 0.11 14.80 -9.87
CA LEU A 113 -0.71 15.02 -8.67
C LEU A 113 0.12 15.38 -7.44
N THR A 114 1.36 14.96 -7.37
CA THR A 114 2.17 15.12 -6.15
C THR A 114 3.19 16.26 -6.29
N PRO A 115 3.56 16.90 -5.16
CA PRO A 115 4.45 18.07 -5.18
C PRO A 115 5.93 17.69 -5.26
N GLY A 116 6.30 16.70 -6.11
CA GLY A 116 7.67 16.24 -6.30
C GLY A 116 8.67 17.34 -6.67
N PRO A 117 9.95 17.03 -6.92
CA PRO A 117 10.51 15.67 -6.89
C PRO A 117 10.75 15.13 -5.47
N PHE A 118 10.97 13.81 -5.35
CA PHE A 118 11.19 13.10 -4.10
C PHE A 118 12.58 12.46 -4.05
N ASP A 119 13.13 12.33 -2.83
CA ASP A 119 14.41 11.66 -2.57
C ASP A 119 14.22 10.14 -2.47
N LEU A 120 13.03 9.72 -2.01
CA LEU A 120 12.68 8.32 -1.78
C LEU A 120 11.23 8.06 -2.21
N ALA A 121 11.04 7.04 -3.02
CA ALA A 121 9.74 6.38 -3.21
C ALA A 121 9.67 5.17 -2.27
N PHE A 122 8.56 5.03 -1.55
CA PHE A 122 8.34 3.96 -0.59
C PHE A 122 7.08 3.18 -0.95
N SER A 123 7.17 1.85 -1.05
CA SER A 123 6.04 0.97 -1.35
C SER A 123 6.23 -0.36 -0.61
N THR A 124 5.24 -0.78 0.16
CA THR A 124 5.38 -1.95 1.03
C THR A 124 4.12 -2.78 1.13
N TRP A 125 4.33 -4.07 1.25
CA TRP A 125 3.42 -5.14 1.67
C TRP A 125 2.10 -5.27 0.87
N GLY A 126 2.15 -6.12 -0.15
CA GLY A 126 0.99 -6.47 -0.96
C GLY A 126 0.58 -5.37 -1.92
N THR A 127 1.53 -4.68 -2.52
CA THR A 127 1.27 -3.56 -3.42
C THR A 127 1.36 -3.92 -4.89
N ILE A 128 2.40 -4.67 -5.29
CA ILE A 128 2.69 -4.91 -6.71
C ILE A 128 1.73 -5.89 -7.37
N CYS A 129 1.17 -6.84 -6.62
CA CYS A 129 0.18 -7.80 -7.12
C CYS A 129 -1.14 -7.19 -7.60
N TRP A 130 -1.43 -5.93 -7.24
CA TRP A 130 -2.62 -5.20 -7.67
C TRP A 130 -2.42 -4.40 -8.96
N LEU A 131 -1.20 -4.36 -9.48
CA LEU A 131 -0.82 -3.51 -10.60
C LEU A 131 -0.92 -4.26 -11.92
N PRO A 132 -1.64 -3.73 -12.91
CA PRO A 132 -1.79 -4.39 -14.21
C PRO A 132 -0.51 -4.34 -15.06
N ASP A 133 0.38 -3.39 -14.83
CA ASP A 133 1.62 -3.21 -15.58
C ASP A 133 2.72 -2.60 -14.71
N LEU A 134 3.68 -3.42 -14.32
CA LEU A 134 4.84 -2.99 -13.52
C LEU A 134 5.78 -2.03 -14.26
N ARG A 135 5.78 -2.00 -15.59
CA ARG A 135 6.58 -1.04 -16.35
C ARG A 135 6.03 0.37 -16.21
N VAL A 136 4.71 0.50 -16.29
CA VAL A 136 4.03 1.79 -16.07
C VAL A 136 4.28 2.28 -14.65
N TRP A 137 4.19 1.38 -13.67
CA TRP A 137 4.51 1.67 -12.27
C TRP A 137 5.97 2.14 -12.09
N ALA A 138 6.93 1.41 -12.65
CA ALA A 138 8.35 1.78 -12.56
C ALA A 138 8.65 3.13 -13.24
N GLN A 139 8.03 3.41 -14.38
CA GLN A 139 8.16 4.69 -15.08
C GLN A 139 7.58 5.84 -14.25
N ALA A 140 6.43 5.63 -13.60
CA ALA A 140 5.82 6.63 -12.73
C ALA A 140 6.73 6.97 -11.53
N ILE A 141 7.37 5.95 -10.93
CA ILE A 141 8.34 6.15 -9.85
C ILE A 141 9.56 6.95 -10.35
N ALA A 142 10.15 6.52 -11.45
CA ALA A 142 11.31 7.20 -12.03
C ALA A 142 11.01 8.68 -12.35
N ALA A 143 9.78 8.99 -12.77
CA ALA A 143 9.37 10.35 -13.12
C ALA A 143 9.22 11.29 -11.91
N VAL A 144 9.06 10.75 -10.70
CA VAL A 144 8.87 11.56 -9.48
C VAL A 144 10.13 11.68 -8.63
N LEU A 145 11.16 10.85 -8.87
CA LEU A 145 12.40 10.86 -8.12
C LEU A 145 13.38 11.91 -8.65
N VAL A 146 14.17 12.47 -7.75
CA VAL A 146 15.36 13.23 -8.12
C VAL A 146 16.42 12.33 -8.79
N PRO A 147 17.33 12.87 -9.59
CA PRO A 147 18.51 12.11 -10.01
C PRO A 147 19.27 11.54 -8.79
N GLY A 148 19.46 10.22 -8.76
CA GLY A 148 20.04 9.53 -7.60
C GLY A 148 19.06 9.24 -6.46
N GLY A 149 17.77 9.54 -6.64
CA GLY A 149 16.71 9.12 -5.69
C GLY A 149 16.52 7.61 -5.68
N GLU A 150 15.95 7.11 -4.61
CA GLU A 150 15.89 5.68 -4.31
C GLU A 150 14.43 5.18 -4.30
N LEU A 151 14.23 3.91 -4.63
CA LEU A 151 13.00 3.16 -4.35
C LEU A 151 13.28 2.20 -3.18
N TYR A 152 12.50 2.29 -2.12
CA TYR A 152 12.36 1.22 -1.13
C TYR A 152 11.14 0.38 -1.46
N LEU A 153 11.34 -0.90 -1.72
CA LEU A 153 10.27 -1.87 -1.99
C LEU A 153 10.44 -3.07 -1.07
N ALA A 154 9.41 -3.35 -0.27
CA ALA A 154 9.27 -4.60 0.47
C ALA A 154 7.92 -5.23 0.13
N ASP A 155 7.92 -6.42 -0.45
CA ASP A 155 6.68 -7.10 -0.82
C ASP A 155 6.84 -8.62 -0.73
N ALA A 156 5.72 -9.35 -0.75
CA ALA A 156 5.71 -10.80 -0.79
C ALA A 156 6.31 -11.27 -2.11
N HIS A 157 7.14 -12.33 -2.04
CA HIS A 157 7.72 -12.92 -3.25
C HIS A 157 6.62 -13.49 -4.15
N PRO A 158 6.62 -13.21 -5.46
CA PRO A 158 5.58 -13.69 -6.39
C PRO A 158 5.36 -15.21 -6.33
N GLY A 159 6.42 -15.99 -6.16
CA GLY A 159 6.33 -17.45 -5.99
C GLY A 159 5.52 -17.88 -4.74
N PHE A 160 5.33 -17.00 -3.76
CA PHE A 160 4.43 -17.27 -2.64
C PHE A 160 2.98 -16.96 -3.01
N GLN A 161 2.74 -15.96 -3.83
CA GLN A 161 1.40 -15.53 -4.25
C GLN A 161 0.66 -16.59 -5.09
N VAL A 162 1.39 -17.49 -5.75
CA VAL A 162 0.79 -18.58 -6.53
C VAL A 162 0.48 -19.84 -5.72
N MET A 163 0.82 -19.85 -4.43
CA MET A 163 0.61 -20.98 -3.53
C MET A 163 -0.67 -20.81 -2.70
N GLU A 164 -1.36 -21.91 -2.47
CA GLU A 164 -2.42 -22.01 -1.46
C GLU A 164 -2.05 -23.03 -0.39
N LEU A 165 -2.49 -22.77 0.84
CA LEU A 165 -2.38 -23.73 1.93
C LEU A 165 -3.56 -24.72 1.84
N ARG A 166 -3.27 -25.98 1.52
CA ARG A 166 -4.25 -27.08 1.48
C ARG A 166 -3.75 -28.22 2.34
N ASP A 167 -4.55 -28.66 3.27
CA ASP A 167 -4.22 -29.78 4.17
C ASP A 167 -2.80 -29.65 4.79
N ASP A 168 -2.47 -28.47 5.32
CA ASP A 168 -1.16 -28.11 5.90
C ASP A 168 0.02 -28.19 4.92
N ARG A 169 -0.24 -28.13 3.62
CA ARG A 169 0.79 -28.09 2.56
C ARG A 169 0.60 -26.89 1.68
N LEU A 170 1.70 -26.24 1.31
CA LEU A 170 1.69 -25.22 0.27
C LEU A 170 1.67 -25.90 -1.11
N GLU A 171 0.62 -25.64 -1.88
CA GLU A 171 0.43 -26.19 -3.22
C GLU A 171 0.35 -25.07 -4.25
N PRO A 172 1.08 -25.17 -5.38
CA PRO A 172 0.93 -24.23 -6.47
C PRO A 172 -0.48 -24.36 -7.08
N THR A 173 -1.25 -23.29 -7.02
CA THR A 173 -2.66 -23.28 -7.44
C THR A 173 -2.88 -22.35 -8.62
N TYR A 174 -2.08 -21.30 -8.75
CA TYR A 174 -2.21 -20.29 -9.78
C TYR A 174 -1.02 -20.30 -10.73
N ASP A 175 -1.24 -19.89 -11.98
CA ASP A 175 -0.15 -19.64 -12.92
C ASP A 175 0.73 -18.50 -12.42
N PHE A 176 2.04 -18.64 -12.57
CA PHE A 176 3.00 -17.62 -12.17
C PHE A 176 2.83 -16.32 -12.96
N GLN A 177 2.34 -16.41 -14.19
CA GLN A 177 2.02 -15.25 -15.02
C GLN A 177 0.54 -15.22 -15.36
N THR A 178 -0.16 -14.21 -14.85
CA THR A 178 -1.56 -13.98 -15.16
C THR A 178 -1.69 -13.07 -16.38
N PRO A 179 -2.35 -13.51 -17.46
CA PRO A 179 -2.57 -12.66 -18.63
C PRO A 179 -3.36 -11.41 -18.27
N VAL A 180 -2.93 -10.25 -18.78
CA VAL A 180 -3.59 -8.96 -18.56
C VAL A 180 -5.08 -8.99 -18.94
N GLU A 181 -5.42 -9.75 -19.97
CA GLU A 181 -6.79 -9.89 -20.49
C GLU A 181 -7.68 -10.77 -19.62
N ARG A 182 -7.09 -11.55 -18.73
CA ARG A 182 -7.79 -12.48 -17.84
C ARG A 182 -7.17 -12.45 -16.44
N PRO A 183 -7.37 -11.34 -15.70
CA PRO A 183 -6.91 -11.26 -14.32
C PRO A 183 -7.62 -12.32 -13.47
N LEU A 184 -6.95 -12.79 -12.44
CA LEU A 184 -7.59 -13.62 -11.42
C LEU A 184 -8.57 -12.76 -10.62
N GLU A 185 -9.78 -13.27 -10.42
CA GLU A 185 -10.82 -12.62 -9.62
C GLU A 185 -11.08 -13.46 -8.37
N PHE A 186 -11.09 -12.79 -7.24
CA PHE A 186 -11.36 -13.40 -5.94
C PHE A 186 -12.56 -12.74 -5.28
N SER A 187 -13.25 -13.50 -4.46
CA SER A 187 -14.33 -13.02 -3.61
C SER A 187 -14.11 -13.60 -2.21
N ASP A 188 -13.76 -12.74 -1.27
CA ASP A 188 -13.42 -13.12 0.09
C ASP A 188 -14.50 -12.68 1.08
N GLU A 189 -14.73 -13.48 2.13
CA GLU A 189 -15.60 -13.15 3.25
C GLU A 189 -14.85 -12.45 4.40
N THR A 190 -13.52 -12.42 4.32
CA THR A 190 -12.64 -11.79 5.32
C THR A 190 -11.52 -11.01 4.63
N THR A 191 -10.99 -10.00 5.30
CA THR A 191 -9.75 -9.36 4.87
C THR A 191 -8.54 -10.21 5.30
N TYR A 192 -7.35 -9.88 4.82
CA TYR A 192 -6.10 -10.56 5.22
C TYR A 192 -5.78 -10.36 6.72
N THR A 193 -6.42 -9.42 7.40
CA THR A 193 -6.34 -9.25 8.85
C THR A 193 -7.26 -10.22 9.62
N GLY A 194 -8.05 -11.03 8.91
CA GLY A 194 -9.03 -11.94 9.51
C GLY A 194 -10.35 -11.29 9.91
N ASP A 195 -10.48 -9.98 9.75
CA ASP A 195 -11.74 -9.29 10.03
C ASP A 195 -12.81 -9.69 9.01
N PRO A 196 -14.08 -9.91 9.45
CA PRO A 196 -15.19 -10.13 8.54
C PRO A 196 -15.39 -8.93 7.61
N THR A 197 -15.67 -9.19 6.35
CA THR A 197 -15.96 -8.17 5.35
C THR A 197 -17.26 -8.48 4.64
N ILE A 198 -17.91 -7.46 4.11
CA ILE A 198 -18.95 -7.61 3.10
C ILE A 198 -18.21 -7.98 1.81
N MET A 199 -18.64 -9.04 1.12
CA MET A 199 -18.02 -9.62 -0.07
C MET A 199 -17.22 -8.60 -0.90
N THR A 200 -15.91 -8.74 -0.93
CA THR A 200 -15.02 -7.91 -1.70
C THR A 200 -14.50 -8.69 -2.92
N HIS A 201 -14.47 -8.04 -4.07
CA HIS A 201 -13.86 -8.58 -5.27
C HIS A 201 -12.44 -8.06 -5.40
N GLN A 202 -11.50 -8.95 -5.64
CA GLN A 202 -10.10 -8.61 -5.85
C GLN A 202 -9.66 -9.11 -7.22
N THR A 203 -8.79 -8.35 -7.87
CA THR A 203 -8.09 -8.82 -9.05
C THR A 203 -6.60 -8.74 -8.80
N THR A 204 -5.86 -9.80 -9.14
CA THR A 204 -4.41 -9.83 -9.03
C THR A 204 -3.79 -10.05 -10.39
N ARG A 205 -2.60 -9.50 -10.58
CA ARG A 205 -1.77 -9.70 -11.78
C ARG A 205 -0.31 -9.70 -11.39
N GLU A 206 0.46 -10.50 -12.05
CA GLU A 206 1.91 -10.56 -11.91
C GLU A 206 2.60 -10.19 -13.22
#